data_042b31bcd9423cd0e5886dd370e2d369
#
_entry.id   042b31bcd9423cd0e5886dd370e2d369
#
_cell.length_a   1.000
_cell.length_b   1.000
_cell.length_c   1.000
_cell.angle_alpha   90.00
_cell.angle_beta   90.00
_cell.angle_gamma   90.00
#
_symmetry.space_group_name_H-M   'P 1'
#
loop_
_entity.id
_entity.type
_entity.pdbx_description
1 polymer ?
#
loop_
_entity_poly.entity_id
_entity_poly.type
_entity_poly.pdbx_seq_one_letter_code
_entity_poly.pdbx_strand_id
1 'polypeptide(L)'
;RYLMADADIDQRTILALRGNDPMTKHINTIVDYSLLWLLGVDYHNEGYGDREFLELVYPKMVSLMEFCNGRREEHGFLIGKEKDWVYIDWADMDKDGPLCAEQMLYAACFRVMAEISEQLGKDGSAYRQDYEKLTASIEKFFWDEEKGAYIDSFTSGKRNVTRHANIFAILFDIADKQKQEKILKNVLENDEIPAITTPYFNFFELDVLCQMGKLTEVLDKIRSYWGGMLDLGAVTFWEEYDPSVPKEEQYDMYGDHFGKSLCHAWAASPIYFLAKYFAGLDLVNKDGVTYVLKPQMQYFTDLDCILPVGSDGTVRLAWDGECLEVIADAEGGVLELGEEKISLVRGETRRVKI
;
A
#
# COMPACT_ATOMS: atom_id res chain seq x y z
N ARG A 1 11.63 3.52 3.47
CA ARG A 1 11.21 4.73 4.17
C ARG A 1 11.27 4.54 5.70
N TYR A 2 10.50 3.62 6.29
CA TYR A 2 10.41 3.45 7.75
C TYR A 2 11.54 2.64 8.40
N LEU A 3 12.39 1.99 7.63
CA LEU A 3 13.54 1.25 8.14
C LEU A 3 14.85 2.02 7.99
N MET A 4 15.05 2.67 6.87
CA MET A 4 16.33 3.29 6.52
C MET A 4 16.21 4.77 6.15
N ALA A 5 15.03 5.24 5.70
CA ALA A 5 14.76 6.59 5.18
C ALA A 5 15.79 7.06 4.13
N ASP A 6 16.23 6.16 3.28
CA ASP A 6 17.25 6.41 2.27
C ASP A 6 16.59 6.67 0.91
N ALA A 7 16.49 7.95 0.55
CA ALA A 7 15.90 8.37 -0.73
C ALA A 7 16.67 7.81 -1.95
N ASP A 8 17.98 7.65 -1.86
CA ASP A 8 18.80 7.14 -2.96
C ASP A 8 18.52 5.64 -3.24
N ILE A 9 18.24 4.84 -2.20
CA ILE A 9 17.79 3.45 -2.38
C ILE A 9 16.44 3.40 -3.08
N ASP A 10 15.48 4.23 -2.65
CA ASP A 10 14.17 4.31 -3.28
C ASP A 10 14.29 4.73 -4.75
N GLN A 11 15.04 5.78 -5.05
CA GLN A 11 15.27 6.28 -6.40
C GLN A 11 15.92 5.22 -7.29
N ARG A 12 16.97 4.55 -6.82
CA ARG A 12 17.62 3.45 -7.56
C ARG A 12 16.65 2.31 -7.82
N THR A 13 15.81 1.96 -6.86
CA THR A 13 14.79 0.93 -7.02
C THR A 13 13.77 1.33 -8.09
N ILE A 14 13.23 2.53 -8.02
CA ILE A 14 12.31 3.07 -9.02
C ILE A 14 12.95 3.07 -10.41
N LEU A 15 14.20 3.54 -10.53
CA LEU A 15 14.92 3.57 -11.82
C LEU A 15 15.23 2.18 -12.35
N ALA A 16 15.56 1.22 -11.50
CA ALA A 16 15.81 -0.16 -11.90
C ALA A 16 14.53 -0.86 -12.39
N LEU A 17 13.40 -0.63 -11.71
CA LEU A 17 12.13 -1.27 -12.01
C LEU A 17 11.37 -0.63 -13.18
N ARG A 18 11.67 0.62 -13.54
CA ARG A 18 10.97 1.29 -14.66
C ARG A 18 11.17 0.59 -16.01
N GLY A 19 12.10 -0.38 -16.10
CA GLY A 19 12.35 -1.16 -17.29
C GLY A 19 12.87 -0.35 -18.49
N ASN A 20 12.88 -1.01 -19.63
CA ASN A 20 13.22 -0.38 -20.92
C ASN A 20 11.96 0.15 -21.60
N ASP A 21 12.12 1.09 -22.50
CA ASP A 21 11.07 1.42 -23.45
C ASP A 21 10.98 0.36 -24.54
N PRO A 22 9.77 -0.03 -24.92
CA PRO A 22 8.50 0.26 -24.28
C PRO A 22 8.29 -0.56 -22.99
N MET A 23 7.35 -0.15 -22.14
CA MET A 23 6.94 -0.85 -20.91
C MET A 23 6.57 -2.32 -21.09
N THR A 24 6.26 -2.76 -22.31
CA THR A 24 5.94 -4.16 -22.63
C THR A 24 7.01 -5.18 -22.22
N LYS A 25 8.23 -4.72 -21.95
CA LYS A 25 9.33 -5.57 -21.46
C LYS A 25 9.56 -5.42 -19.95
N HIS A 26 8.78 -4.58 -19.31
CA HIS A 26 8.93 -4.31 -17.90
C HIS A 26 8.26 -5.42 -17.08
N ILE A 27 8.98 -5.95 -16.10
CA ILE A 27 8.50 -6.95 -15.15
C ILE A 27 7.75 -8.10 -15.85
N ASN A 28 8.34 -8.67 -16.88
CA ASN A 28 7.80 -9.82 -17.61
C ASN A 28 6.35 -9.64 -18.11
N THR A 29 5.94 -8.40 -18.42
CA THR A 29 4.59 -8.06 -18.86
C THR A 29 3.47 -8.18 -17.80
N ILE A 30 3.81 -8.15 -16.53
CA ILE A 30 2.81 -8.05 -15.45
C ILE A 30 2.26 -6.62 -15.43
N VAL A 31 1.01 -6.46 -15.84
CA VAL A 31 0.40 -5.14 -16.08
C VAL A 31 0.21 -4.36 -14.78
N ASP A 32 -0.34 -5.00 -13.77
CA ASP A 32 -0.57 -4.41 -12.45
C ASP A 32 0.72 -3.96 -11.75
N TYR A 33 1.83 -4.67 -11.92
CA TYR A 33 3.12 -4.24 -11.38
C TYR A 33 3.63 -2.94 -12.04
N SER A 34 3.31 -2.72 -13.30
CA SER A 34 3.64 -1.47 -13.98
C SER A 34 2.83 -0.30 -13.41
N LEU A 35 1.56 -0.53 -13.08
CA LEU A 35 0.72 0.47 -12.40
C LEU A 35 1.22 0.74 -10.98
N LEU A 36 1.57 -0.29 -10.23
CA LEU A 36 2.16 -0.17 -8.89
C LEU A 36 3.50 0.58 -8.91
N TRP A 37 4.30 0.44 -9.97
CA TRP A 37 5.52 1.24 -10.14
C TRP A 37 5.21 2.74 -10.15
N LEU A 38 4.17 3.16 -10.86
CA LEU A 38 3.75 4.58 -10.91
C LEU A 38 3.30 5.07 -9.53
N LEU A 39 2.51 4.27 -8.82
CA LEU A 39 2.11 4.57 -7.43
C LEU A 39 3.33 4.60 -6.49
N GLY A 40 4.35 3.77 -6.75
CA GLY A 40 5.62 3.81 -6.01
C GLY A 40 6.39 5.12 -6.20
N VAL A 41 6.33 5.72 -7.39
CA VAL A 41 6.90 7.06 -7.65
C VAL A 41 6.18 8.12 -6.81
N ASP A 42 4.87 8.06 -6.75
CA ASP A 42 4.06 8.97 -5.93
C ASP A 42 4.39 8.82 -4.44
N TYR A 43 4.45 7.59 -3.95
CA TYR A 43 4.82 7.30 -2.57
C TYR A 43 6.22 7.84 -2.20
N HIS A 44 7.18 7.76 -3.14
CA HIS A 44 8.49 8.38 -2.98
C HIS A 44 8.37 9.91 -2.89
N ASN A 45 7.61 10.51 -3.82
CA ASN A 45 7.39 11.96 -3.88
C ASN A 45 6.75 12.50 -2.59
N GLU A 46 5.71 11.84 -2.08
CA GLU A 46 5.10 12.17 -0.79
C GLU A 46 6.10 12.14 0.38
N GLY A 47 7.01 11.17 0.36
CA GLY A 47 7.97 10.96 1.44
C GLY A 47 9.12 11.96 1.46
N TYR A 48 9.61 12.35 0.28
CA TYR A 48 10.86 13.10 0.15
C TYR A 48 10.69 14.46 -0.56
N GLY A 49 9.61 14.67 -1.34
CA GLY A 49 9.35 15.92 -2.04
C GLY A 49 10.41 16.27 -3.10
N ASP A 50 11.10 15.27 -3.67
CA ASP A 50 12.21 15.46 -4.60
C ASP A 50 11.70 15.81 -6.00
N ARG A 51 11.55 17.10 -6.26
CA ARG A 51 11.09 17.61 -7.54
C ARG A 51 12.02 17.26 -8.71
N GLU A 52 13.32 17.26 -8.50
CA GLU A 52 14.30 16.99 -9.56
C GLU A 52 14.19 15.51 -10.01
N PHE A 53 14.08 14.60 -9.06
CA PHE A 53 13.83 13.19 -9.36
C PHE A 53 12.49 12.99 -10.05
N LEU A 54 11.45 13.68 -9.60
CA LEU A 54 10.12 13.59 -10.20
C LEU A 54 10.14 14.06 -11.67
N GLU A 55 10.83 15.17 -11.98
CA GLU A 55 11.04 15.65 -13.35
C GLU A 55 11.80 14.63 -14.22
N LEU A 56 12.74 13.90 -13.64
CA LEU A 56 13.51 12.85 -14.31
C LEU A 56 12.63 11.66 -14.73
N VAL A 57 11.72 11.21 -13.84
CA VAL A 57 10.91 10.01 -14.10
C VAL A 57 9.58 10.29 -14.82
N TYR A 58 9.10 11.53 -14.79
CA TYR A 58 7.81 11.93 -15.37
C TYR A 58 7.61 11.52 -16.83
N PRO A 59 8.59 11.68 -17.76
CA PRO A 59 8.40 11.22 -19.14
C PRO A 59 8.12 9.72 -19.24
N LYS A 60 8.65 8.92 -18.32
CA LYS A 60 8.40 7.47 -18.27
C LYS A 60 7.01 7.15 -17.74
N MET A 61 6.53 7.92 -16.76
CA MET A 61 5.15 7.81 -16.27
C MET A 61 4.15 8.13 -17.39
N VAL A 62 4.40 9.18 -18.18
CA VAL A 62 3.58 9.53 -19.36
C VAL A 62 3.57 8.38 -20.37
N SER A 63 4.75 7.85 -20.72
CA SER A 63 4.87 6.73 -21.67
C SER A 63 4.11 5.48 -21.18
N LEU A 64 4.13 5.18 -19.89
CA LEU A 64 3.35 4.09 -19.31
C LEU A 64 1.85 4.32 -19.48
N MET A 65 1.36 5.53 -19.17
CA MET A 65 -0.06 5.84 -19.31
C MET A 65 -0.52 5.80 -20.76
N GLU A 66 0.29 6.28 -21.71
CA GLU A 66 0.03 6.16 -23.15
C GLU A 66 -0.06 4.71 -23.60
N PHE A 67 0.86 3.86 -23.12
CA PHE A 67 0.83 2.44 -23.38
C PHE A 67 -0.45 1.77 -22.85
N CYS A 68 -0.85 2.06 -21.61
CA CYS A 68 -2.08 1.55 -21.01
C CYS A 68 -3.32 2.07 -21.76
N ASN A 69 -3.33 3.35 -22.14
CA ASN A 69 -4.42 3.96 -22.91
C ASN A 69 -4.64 3.27 -24.28
N GLY A 70 -3.55 2.83 -24.93
CA GLY A 70 -3.61 2.05 -26.17
C GLY A 70 -4.15 0.62 -26.02
N ARG A 71 -4.47 0.20 -24.80
CA ARG A 71 -5.00 -1.13 -24.46
C ARG A 71 -6.41 -1.09 -23.89
N ARG A 72 -7.07 0.05 -23.89
CA ARG A 72 -8.46 0.18 -23.42
C ARG A 72 -9.41 -0.52 -24.37
N GLU A 73 -10.39 -1.22 -23.80
CA GLU A 73 -11.55 -1.72 -24.53
C GLU A 73 -12.65 -0.63 -24.62
N GLU A 74 -13.83 -0.95 -25.19
CA GLU A 74 -14.86 0.01 -25.54
C GLU A 74 -15.48 0.78 -24.36
N HIS A 75 -15.39 0.25 -23.13
CA HIS A 75 -15.90 0.91 -21.92
C HIS A 75 -14.83 1.74 -21.20
N GLY A 76 -13.62 1.76 -21.76
CA GLY A 76 -12.47 2.50 -21.21
C GLY A 76 -11.61 1.69 -20.24
N PHE A 77 -11.91 0.42 -20.03
CA PHE A 77 -11.16 -0.45 -19.14
C PHE A 77 -9.86 -0.95 -19.78
N LEU A 78 -8.81 -0.98 -18.98
CA LEU A 78 -7.55 -1.60 -19.34
C LEU A 78 -7.73 -3.12 -19.43
N ILE A 79 -7.22 -3.72 -20.51
CA ILE A 79 -7.22 -5.17 -20.69
C ILE A 79 -5.81 -5.68 -21.01
N GLY A 80 -5.46 -6.85 -20.47
CA GLY A 80 -4.29 -7.59 -20.86
C GLY A 80 -4.43 -8.13 -22.30
N LYS A 81 -3.32 -8.22 -23.03
CA LYS A 81 -3.24 -8.92 -24.32
C LYS A 81 -2.69 -10.33 -24.11
N GLU A 82 -2.74 -11.20 -25.13
CA GLU A 82 -2.40 -12.63 -25.04
C GLU A 82 -1.10 -12.99 -24.28
N LYS A 83 -0.13 -12.08 -24.23
CA LYS A 83 1.15 -12.30 -23.54
C LYS A 83 1.27 -11.55 -22.21
N ASP A 84 0.28 -10.80 -21.85
CA ASP A 84 0.29 -10.05 -20.61
C ASP A 84 -0.29 -10.90 -19.49
N TRP A 85 0.24 -10.70 -18.31
CA TRP A 85 -0.25 -11.33 -17.11
C TRP A 85 -0.87 -10.27 -16.20
N VAL A 86 -2.19 -10.36 -16.00
CA VAL A 86 -2.89 -9.62 -14.96
C VAL A 86 -2.84 -10.47 -13.71
N TYR A 87 -1.93 -10.13 -12.83
CA TYR A 87 -1.61 -10.94 -11.66
C TYR A 87 -2.52 -10.62 -10.48
N ILE A 88 -2.50 -9.38 -10.02
CA ILE A 88 -3.12 -8.84 -8.80
C ILE A 88 -2.66 -9.60 -7.54
N ASP A 89 -2.97 -10.89 -7.43
CA ASP A 89 -2.59 -11.75 -6.31
C ASP A 89 -2.74 -13.23 -6.67
N TRP A 90 -2.24 -14.12 -5.83
CA TRP A 90 -2.52 -15.55 -5.86
C TRP A 90 -3.88 -15.83 -5.19
N ALA A 91 -4.94 -15.53 -5.89
CA ALA A 91 -6.30 -15.72 -5.43
C ALA A 91 -7.20 -16.22 -6.55
N ASP A 92 -8.24 -16.96 -6.20
CA ASP A 92 -9.25 -17.41 -7.15
C ASP A 92 -10.21 -16.26 -7.50
N MET A 93 -9.75 -15.39 -8.37
CA MET A 93 -10.52 -14.27 -8.91
C MET A 93 -11.13 -14.61 -10.26
N ASP A 94 -12.29 -14.06 -10.55
CA ASP A 94 -12.89 -14.13 -11.88
C ASP A 94 -12.20 -13.12 -12.83
N LYS A 95 -11.25 -13.60 -13.61
CA LYS A 95 -10.44 -12.82 -14.55
C LYS A 95 -10.97 -12.86 -16.00
N ASP A 96 -12.25 -13.11 -16.20
CA ASP A 96 -12.87 -13.07 -17.53
C ASP A 96 -13.14 -11.62 -17.95
N GLY A 97 -12.44 -11.13 -18.97
CA GLY A 97 -12.48 -9.75 -19.41
C GLY A 97 -11.75 -8.77 -18.48
N PRO A 98 -12.22 -7.50 -18.40
CA PRO A 98 -11.61 -6.52 -17.49
C PRO A 98 -11.75 -6.94 -16.02
N LEU A 99 -10.65 -6.91 -15.27
CA LEU A 99 -10.62 -7.22 -13.86
C LEU A 99 -10.77 -5.95 -13.02
N CYS A 100 -11.75 -5.89 -12.12
CA CYS A 100 -12.06 -4.71 -11.33
C CYS A 100 -10.86 -4.18 -10.53
N ALA A 101 -10.13 -5.05 -9.85
CA ALA A 101 -8.95 -4.65 -9.07
C ALA A 101 -7.87 -3.94 -9.93
N GLU A 102 -7.66 -4.40 -11.17
CA GLU A 102 -6.76 -3.73 -12.12
C GLU A 102 -7.28 -2.34 -12.51
N GLN A 103 -8.60 -2.20 -12.70
CA GLN A 103 -9.19 -0.89 -13.02
C GLN A 103 -9.08 0.09 -11.86
N MET A 104 -9.17 -0.37 -10.62
CA MET A 104 -8.93 0.46 -9.43
C MET A 104 -7.49 1.01 -9.39
N LEU A 105 -6.50 0.17 -9.66
CA LEU A 105 -5.10 0.60 -9.78
C LEU A 105 -4.92 1.59 -10.93
N TYR A 106 -5.55 1.32 -12.08
CA TYR A 106 -5.45 2.20 -13.24
C TYR A 106 -6.09 3.57 -12.99
N ALA A 107 -7.22 3.61 -12.29
CA ALA A 107 -7.85 4.86 -11.86
C ALA A 107 -6.94 5.65 -10.89
N ALA A 108 -6.33 4.97 -9.91
CA ALA A 108 -5.38 5.59 -9.00
C ALA A 108 -4.19 6.23 -9.76
N CYS A 109 -3.68 5.55 -10.79
CA CYS A 109 -2.63 6.11 -11.64
C CYS A 109 -3.05 7.40 -12.36
N PHE A 110 -4.29 7.51 -12.82
CA PHE A 110 -4.78 8.76 -13.42
C PHE A 110 -4.84 9.92 -12.42
N ARG A 111 -5.29 9.65 -11.19
CA ARG A 111 -5.29 10.65 -10.12
C ARG A 111 -3.87 11.13 -9.85
N VAL A 112 -2.94 10.21 -9.62
CA VAL A 112 -1.53 10.53 -9.37
C VAL A 112 -0.92 11.31 -10.53
N MET A 113 -1.18 10.93 -11.77
CA MET A 113 -0.68 11.67 -12.94
C MET A 113 -1.22 13.09 -13.02
N ALA A 114 -2.49 13.32 -12.64
CA ALA A 114 -3.05 14.66 -12.57
C ALA A 114 -2.33 15.52 -11.52
N GLU A 115 -2.18 14.99 -10.31
CA GLU A 115 -1.55 15.66 -9.16
C GLU A 115 -0.07 15.98 -9.42
N ILE A 116 0.69 15.00 -9.92
CA ILE A 116 2.11 15.17 -10.26
C ILE A 116 2.29 16.13 -11.43
N SER A 117 1.42 16.09 -12.44
CA SER A 117 1.47 17.07 -13.55
C SER A 117 1.32 18.49 -13.01
N GLU A 118 0.33 18.74 -12.16
CA GLU A 118 0.08 20.05 -11.54
C GLU A 118 1.26 20.48 -10.66
N GLN A 119 1.82 19.57 -9.87
CA GLN A 119 3.02 19.84 -9.05
C GLN A 119 4.22 20.26 -9.90
N LEU A 120 4.37 19.69 -11.10
CA LEU A 120 5.41 20.03 -12.06
C LEU A 120 5.07 21.27 -12.91
N GLY A 121 3.91 21.90 -12.71
CA GLY A 121 3.44 23.05 -13.49
C GLY A 121 2.98 22.68 -14.90
N LYS A 122 2.57 21.44 -15.10
CA LYS A 122 2.00 20.91 -16.34
C LYS A 122 0.48 20.79 -16.26
N ASP A 123 -0.19 20.69 -17.40
CA ASP A 123 -1.65 20.46 -17.44
C ASP A 123 -2.00 19.00 -17.12
N GLY A 124 -2.63 18.78 -15.96
CA GLY A 124 -3.16 17.49 -15.51
C GLY A 124 -4.63 17.22 -15.88
N SER A 125 -5.29 18.15 -16.55
CA SER A 125 -6.74 18.12 -16.76
C SER A 125 -7.23 16.89 -17.54
N ALA A 126 -6.45 16.41 -18.52
CA ALA A 126 -6.78 15.21 -19.29
C ALA A 126 -6.78 13.95 -18.40
N TYR A 127 -5.81 13.83 -17.50
CA TYR A 127 -5.76 12.71 -16.54
C TYR A 127 -6.92 12.76 -15.54
N ARG A 128 -7.29 13.95 -15.08
CA ARG A 128 -8.46 14.14 -14.20
C ARG A 128 -9.76 13.72 -14.88
N GLN A 129 -9.96 14.11 -16.14
CA GLN A 129 -11.12 13.66 -16.92
C GLN A 129 -11.14 12.14 -17.15
N ASP A 130 -9.99 11.54 -17.40
CA ASP A 130 -9.89 10.10 -17.56
C ASP A 130 -10.15 9.35 -16.24
N TYR A 131 -9.71 9.88 -15.11
CA TYR A 131 -10.07 9.39 -13.78
C TYR A 131 -11.58 9.40 -13.56
N GLU A 132 -12.24 10.52 -13.81
CA GLU A 132 -13.69 10.67 -13.64
C GLU A 132 -14.49 9.70 -14.53
N LYS A 133 -14.08 9.57 -15.79
CA LYS A 133 -14.74 8.63 -16.72
C LYS A 133 -14.54 7.18 -16.29
N LEU A 134 -13.33 6.82 -15.92
CA LEU A 134 -13.01 5.44 -15.53
C LEU A 134 -13.72 5.05 -14.23
N THR A 135 -13.72 5.92 -13.21
CA THR A 135 -14.42 5.66 -11.95
C THR A 135 -15.93 5.57 -12.14
N ALA A 136 -16.53 6.40 -13.01
CA ALA A 136 -17.93 6.27 -13.38
C ALA A 136 -18.24 4.94 -14.11
N SER A 137 -17.33 4.47 -14.96
CA SER A 137 -17.47 3.15 -15.60
C SER A 137 -17.31 2.01 -14.58
N ILE A 138 -16.33 2.10 -13.68
CA ILE A 138 -16.15 1.12 -12.59
C ILE A 138 -17.42 1.00 -11.76
N GLU A 139 -17.97 2.12 -11.35
CA GLU A 139 -19.23 2.17 -10.60
C GLU A 139 -20.38 1.48 -11.34
N LYS A 140 -20.53 1.79 -12.61
CA LYS A 140 -21.62 1.28 -13.42
C LYS A 140 -21.56 -0.23 -13.68
N PHE A 141 -20.37 -0.77 -13.88
CA PHE A 141 -20.19 -2.15 -14.36
C PHE A 141 -19.81 -3.15 -13.25
N PHE A 142 -19.16 -2.67 -12.19
CA PHE A 142 -18.64 -3.57 -11.15
C PHE A 142 -19.34 -3.44 -9.79
N TRP A 143 -20.01 -2.31 -9.49
CA TRP A 143 -20.74 -2.21 -8.22
C TRP A 143 -22.00 -3.08 -8.24
N ASP A 144 -22.13 -3.94 -7.25
CA ASP A 144 -23.27 -4.82 -7.05
C ASP A 144 -24.06 -4.38 -5.82
N GLU A 145 -25.23 -3.76 -6.03
CA GLU A 145 -26.05 -3.23 -4.92
C GLU A 145 -26.60 -4.32 -3.99
N GLU A 146 -26.87 -5.52 -4.50
CA GLU A 146 -27.38 -6.61 -3.65
C GLU A 146 -26.30 -7.14 -2.72
N LYS A 147 -25.06 -7.23 -3.25
CA LYS A 147 -23.89 -7.66 -2.47
C LYS A 147 -23.32 -6.51 -1.63
N GLY A 148 -23.58 -5.25 -2.02
CA GLY A 148 -22.94 -4.07 -1.42
C GLY A 148 -21.43 -4.11 -1.55
N ALA A 149 -20.94 -4.55 -2.71
CA ALA A 149 -19.53 -4.79 -3.00
C ALA A 149 -19.22 -4.65 -4.49
N TYR A 150 -17.96 -4.44 -4.85
CA TYR A 150 -17.49 -4.56 -6.22
C TYR A 150 -17.21 -6.03 -6.56
N ILE A 151 -17.72 -6.46 -7.72
CA ILE A 151 -17.45 -7.79 -8.29
C ILE A 151 -16.14 -7.81 -9.06
N ASP A 152 -15.53 -8.98 -9.21
CA ASP A 152 -14.24 -9.14 -9.91
C ASP A 152 -14.36 -8.81 -11.41
N SER A 153 -15.38 -9.39 -12.07
CA SER A 153 -15.68 -9.22 -13.50
C SER A 153 -17.19 -9.16 -13.74
N PHE A 154 -17.59 -8.33 -14.70
CA PHE A 154 -18.97 -8.28 -15.21
C PHE A 154 -19.18 -9.15 -16.43
N THR A 155 -18.11 -9.60 -17.09
CA THR A 155 -18.15 -10.30 -18.40
C THR A 155 -18.66 -11.72 -18.26
N SER A 156 -18.21 -12.46 -17.25
CA SER A 156 -18.56 -13.87 -17.04
C SER A 156 -20.00 -14.10 -16.58
N GLY A 157 -20.62 -13.08 -16.01
CA GLY A 157 -21.94 -13.20 -15.37
C GLY A 157 -21.95 -13.93 -14.01
N LYS A 158 -20.81 -14.39 -13.49
CA LYS A 158 -20.71 -15.05 -12.18
C LYS A 158 -20.94 -14.11 -11.01
N ARG A 159 -20.63 -12.82 -11.17
CA ARG A 159 -20.72 -11.79 -10.14
C ARG A 159 -19.91 -12.19 -8.88
N ASN A 160 -18.71 -12.77 -9.08
CA ASN A 160 -17.83 -13.18 -8.00
C ASN A 160 -17.30 -11.94 -7.26
N VAL A 161 -17.16 -12.04 -5.94
CA VAL A 161 -16.60 -11.00 -5.08
C VAL A 161 -15.37 -11.55 -4.38
N THR A 162 -14.23 -10.88 -4.58
CA THR A 162 -13.04 -11.06 -3.76
C THR A 162 -12.74 -9.78 -2.98
N ARG A 163 -11.82 -9.86 -2.02
CA ARG A 163 -11.42 -8.70 -1.21
C ARG A 163 -10.67 -7.65 -2.03
N HIS A 164 -9.97 -8.05 -3.08
CA HIS A 164 -8.95 -7.27 -3.79
C HIS A 164 -9.46 -5.94 -4.37
N ALA A 165 -10.49 -5.98 -5.22
CA ALA A 165 -11.08 -4.75 -5.79
C ALA A 165 -11.68 -3.87 -4.68
N ASN A 166 -12.29 -4.47 -3.68
CA ASN A 166 -12.96 -3.80 -2.57
C ASN A 166 -11.96 -3.09 -1.64
N ILE A 167 -10.79 -3.70 -1.40
CA ILE A 167 -9.67 -3.08 -0.70
C ILE A 167 -9.17 -1.86 -1.46
N PHE A 168 -8.90 -2.00 -2.76
CA PHE A 168 -8.44 -0.88 -3.59
C PHE A 168 -9.48 0.24 -3.72
N ALA A 169 -10.78 -0.09 -3.73
CA ALA A 169 -11.85 0.92 -3.77
C ALA A 169 -11.82 1.84 -2.53
N ILE A 170 -11.49 1.29 -1.36
CA ILE A 170 -11.31 2.06 -0.12
C ILE A 170 -9.96 2.78 -0.14
N LEU A 171 -8.87 2.07 -0.42
CA LEU A 171 -7.51 2.58 -0.36
C LEU A 171 -7.29 3.80 -1.28
N PHE A 172 -7.93 3.79 -2.45
CA PHE A 172 -7.80 4.86 -3.43
C PHE A 172 -8.98 5.85 -3.42
N ASP A 173 -9.82 5.83 -2.38
CA ASP A 173 -11.00 6.72 -2.24
C ASP A 173 -11.93 6.71 -3.46
N ILE A 174 -12.07 5.56 -4.14
CA ILE A 174 -13.02 5.39 -5.26
C ILE A 174 -14.42 5.14 -4.72
N ALA A 175 -14.55 4.37 -3.64
CA ALA A 175 -15.79 4.17 -2.93
C ALA A 175 -16.08 5.34 -1.97
N ASP A 176 -17.31 5.87 -2.02
CA ASP A 176 -17.76 6.83 -1.00
C ASP A 176 -17.91 6.19 0.38
N LYS A 177 -18.10 7.01 1.42
CA LYS A 177 -18.17 6.53 2.82
C LYS A 177 -19.24 5.47 3.05
N GLN A 178 -20.39 5.56 2.41
CA GLN A 178 -21.47 4.58 2.59
C GLN A 178 -21.09 3.23 1.97
N LYS A 179 -20.42 3.26 0.82
CA LYS A 179 -19.88 2.04 0.19
C LYS A 179 -18.72 1.46 0.97
N GLN A 180 -17.82 2.30 1.49
CA GLN A 180 -16.74 1.85 2.37
C GLN A 180 -17.27 1.07 3.58
N GLU A 181 -18.35 1.56 4.23
CA GLU A 181 -19.02 0.86 5.33
C GLU A 181 -19.66 -0.48 4.89
N LYS A 182 -20.33 -0.50 3.70
CA LYS A 182 -20.88 -1.73 3.14
C LYS A 182 -19.77 -2.74 2.84
N ILE A 183 -18.67 -2.31 2.21
CA ILE A 183 -17.51 -3.14 1.90
C ILE A 183 -16.89 -3.72 3.18
N LEU A 184 -16.67 -2.89 4.19
CA LEU A 184 -16.15 -3.36 5.47
C LEU A 184 -16.97 -4.52 6.00
N LYS A 185 -18.28 -4.34 6.10
CA LYS A 185 -19.21 -5.34 6.66
C LYS A 185 -19.39 -6.57 5.77
N ASN A 186 -19.58 -6.36 4.46
CA ASN A 186 -20.01 -7.42 3.56
C ASN A 186 -18.84 -8.19 2.93
N VAL A 187 -17.62 -7.62 2.98
CA VAL A 187 -16.44 -8.22 2.35
C VAL A 187 -15.32 -8.47 3.35
N LEU A 188 -14.85 -7.43 4.08
CA LEU A 188 -13.67 -7.57 4.93
C LEU A 188 -13.97 -8.27 6.25
N GLU A 189 -15.13 -8.07 6.84
CA GLU A 189 -15.61 -8.73 8.07
C GLU A 189 -16.47 -9.98 7.77
N ASN A 190 -16.60 -10.37 6.50
CA ASN A 190 -17.42 -11.54 6.11
C ASN A 190 -16.54 -12.76 5.88
N ASP A 191 -16.68 -13.75 6.74
CA ASP A 191 -15.93 -15.03 6.69
C ASP A 191 -16.30 -15.90 5.46
N GLU A 192 -17.41 -15.62 4.77
CA GLU A 192 -17.77 -16.31 3.52
C GLU A 192 -16.91 -15.83 2.34
N ILE A 193 -16.32 -14.63 2.42
CA ILE A 193 -15.40 -14.12 1.41
C ILE A 193 -13.98 -14.57 1.78
N PRO A 194 -13.30 -15.34 0.91
CA PRO A 194 -11.96 -15.84 1.19
C PRO A 194 -11.01 -14.77 1.66
N ALA A 195 -10.31 -15.05 2.76
CA ALA A 195 -9.31 -14.13 3.31
C ALA A 195 -8.10 -14.02 2.38
N ILE A 196 -7.38 -12.90 2.47
CA ILE A 196 -6.09 -12.74 1.83
C ILE A 196 -5.08 -13.69 2.45
N THR A 197 -4.40 -14.47 1.61
CA THR A 197 -3.41 -15.47 2.03
C THR A 197 -1.97 -15.00 1.84
N THR A 198 -1.71 -14.14 0.85
CA THR A 198 -0.36 -13.64 0.58
C THR A 198 0.03 -12.51 1.54
N PRO A 199 1.27 -12.44 2.00
CA PRO A 199 1.74 -11.29 2.78
C PRO A 199 1.80 -10.02 1.94
N TYR A 200 1.93 -10.16 0.62
CA TYR A 200 1.89 -9.08 -0.35
C TYR A 200 0.54 -8.34 -0.31
N PHE A 201 -0.57 -9.03 -0.51
CA PHE A 201 -1.87 -8.35 -0.56
C PHE A 201 -2.42 -8.06 0.85
N ASN A 202 -1.97 -8.77 1.88
CA ASN A 202 -2.22 -8.40 3.28
C ASN A 202 -1.73 -6.97 3.59
N PHE A 203 -0.70 -6.45 2.90
CA PHE A 203 -0.30 -5.05 3.04
C PHE A 203 -1.48 -4.10 2.77
N PHE A 204 -2.16 -4.26 1.65
CA PHE A 204 -3.27 -3.38 1.26
C PHE A 204 -4.49 -3.55 2.17
N GLU A 205 -4.82 -4.79 2.56
CA GLU A 205 -5.92 -5.05 3.51
C GLU A 205 -5.65 -4.39 4.87
N LEU A 206 -4.46 -4.57 5.42
CA LEU A 206 -4.09 -4.00 6.71
C LEU A 206 -4.00 -2.48 6.68
N ASP A 207 -3.57 -1.88 5.56
CA ASP A 207 -3.54 -0.42 5.41
C ASP A 207 -4.96 0.16 5.42
N VAL A 208 -5.91 -0.47 4.71
CA VAL A 208 -7.34 -0.12 4.78
C VAL A 208 -7.87 -0.25 6.21
N LEU A 209 -7.59 -1.36 6.90
CA LEU A 209 -8.04 -1.55 8.29
C LEU A 209 -7.46 -0.50 9.24
N CYS A 210 -6.18 -0.12 9.05
CA CYS A 210 -5.57 0.98 9.80
C CYS A 210 -6.30 2.30 9.54
N GLN A 211 -6.59 2.65 8.29
CA GLN A 211 -7.31 3.87 7.90
C GLN A 211 -8.74 3.90 8.47
N MET A 212 -9.35 2.74 8.64
CA MET A 212 -10.67 2.57 9.26
C MET A 212 -10.63 2.48 10.79
N GLY A 213 -9.46 2.62 11.42
CA GLY A 213 -9.30 2.60 12.88
C GLY A 213 -9.34 1.21 13.52
N LYS A 214 -9.21 0.15 12.71
CA LYS A 214 -9.26 -1.26 13.14
C LYS A 214 -7.88 -1.77 13.59
N LEU A 215 -7.17 -0.99 14.42
CA LEU A 215 -5.77 -1.28 14.79
C LEU A 215 -5.61 -2.58 15.59
N THR A 216 -6.62 -2.99 16.37
CA THR A 216 -6.59 -4.26 17.11
C THR A 216 -6.51 -5.43 16.13
N GLU A 217 -7.38 -5.46 15.14
CA GLU A 217 -7.43 -6.50 14.10
C GLU A 217 -6.13 -6.57 13.31
N VAL A 218 -5.54 -5.41 13.01
CA VAL A 218 -4.23 -5.32 12.34
C VAL A 218 -3.13 -5.94 13.19
N LEU A 219 -3.07 -5.61 14.48
CA LEU A 219 -2.05 -6.14 15.38
C LEU A 219 -2.20 -7.65 15.58
N ASP A 220 -3.44 -8.14 15.70
CA ASP A 220 -3.74 -9.57 15.82
C ASP A 220 -3.35 -10.34 14.55
N LYS A 221 -3.58 -9.76 13.37
CA LYS A 221 -3.15 -10.34 12.09
C LYS A 221 -1.62 -10.37 11.98
N ILE A 222 -0.93 -9.30 12.38
CA ILE A 222 0.55 -9.28 12.41
C ILE A 222 1.07 -10.38 13.34
N ARG A 223 0.51 -10.52 14.54
CA ARG A 223 0.91 -11.56 15.51
C ARG A 223 0.63 -12.97 15.01
N SER A 224 -0.53 -13.20 14.41
CA SER A 224 -0.90 -14.54 13.95
C SER A 224 -0.16 -14.95 12.68
N TYR A 225 -0.08 -14.08 11.68
CA TYR A 225 0.51 -14.41 10.39
C TYR A 225 2.04 -14.38 10.43
N TRP A 226 2.65 -13.24 10.72
CA TRP A 226 4.10 -13.12 10.76
C TRP A 226 4.70 -13.72 12.05
N GLY A 227 3.97 -13.65 13.16
CA GLY A 227 4.33 -14.39 14.38
C GLY A 227 4.36 -15.90 14.15
N GLY A 228 3.44 -16.46 13.36
CA GLY A 228 3.47 -17.85 12.95
C GLY A 228 4.74 -18.24 12.18
N MET A 229 5.26 -17.36 11.31
CA MET A 229 6.58 -17.57 10.69
C MET A 229 7.70 -17.63 11.74
N LEU A 230 7.69 -16.72 12.73
CA LEU A 230 8.68 -16.70 13.82
C LEU A 230 8.62 -17.97 14.66
N ASP A 231 7.43 -18.49 14.97
CA ASP A 231 7.24 -19.75 15.73
C ASP A 231 7.81 -20.95 14.99
N LEU A 232 7.89 -20.87 13.66
CA LEU A 232 8.55 -21.88 12.81
C LEU A 232 10.06 -21.65 12.66
N GLY A 233 10.61 -20.61 13.28
CA GLY A 233 12.03 -20.29 13.25
C GLY A 233 12.45 -19.34 12.13
N ALA A 234 11.52 -18.58 11.55
CA ALA A 234 11.88 -17.56 10.56
C ALA A 234 12.80 -16.49 11.17
N VAL A 235 13.84 -16.11 10.44
CA VAL A 235 14.74 -14.98 10.73
C VAL A 235 14.64 -13.89 9.66
N THR A 236 13.81 -14.13 8.65
CA THR A 236 13.53 -13.26 7.51
C THR A 236 12.06 -13.36 7.16
N PHE A 237 11.55 -12.44 6.33
CA PHE A 237 10.18 -12.48 5.83
C PHE A 237 10.05 -13.52 4.72
N TRP A 238 9.11 -14.46 4.87
CA TRP A 238 8.87 -15.51 3.88
C TRP A 238 7.89 -15.06 2.80
N GLU A 239 8.01 -15.66 1.63
CA GLU A 239 7.15 -15.40 0.46
C GLU A 239 5.67 -15.66 0.74
N GLU A 240 5.38 -16.68 1.57
CA GLU A 240 4.04 -17.08 1.97
C GLU A 240 4.08 -17.81 3.32
N TYR A 241 2.99 -17.74 4.04
CA TYR A 241 2.73 -18.54 5.23
C TYR A 241 1.25 -18.94 5.26
N ASP A 242 0.96 -20.22 5.44
CA ASP A 242 -0.39 -20.73 5.64
C ASP A 242 -0.42 -21.55 6.95
N PRO A 243 -1.14 -21.08 7.98
CA PRO A 243 -1.23 -21.76 9.26
C PRO A 243 -1.92 -23.13 9.17
N SER A 244 -2.66 -23.44 8.10
CA SER A 244 -3.32 -24.73 7.87
C SER A 244 -2.40 -25.81 7.31
N VAL A 245 -1.24 -25.40 6.77
CA VAL A 245 -0.25 -26.31 6.17
C VAL A 245 0.66 -26.88 7.27
N PRO A 246 0.94 -28.23 7.29
CA PRO A 246 1.86 -28.85 8.22
C PRO A 246 3.25 -28.18 8.19
N LYS A 247 3.92 -28.17 9.34
CA LYS A 247 5.24 -27.54 9.49
C LYS A 247 6.25 -28.03 8.44
N GLU A 248 6.24 -29.31 8.15
CA GLU A 248 7.16 -29.96 7.23
C GLU A 248 6.95 -29.54 5.78
N GLU A 249 5.76 -29.06 5.44
CA GLU A 249 5.35 -28.64 4.09
C GLU A 249 5.41 -27.12 3.90
N GLN A 250 5.72 -26.35 4.95
CA GLN A 250 5.75 -24.88 4.90
C GLN A 250 6.80 -24.30 3.93
N TYR A 251 7.78 -25.12 3.54
CA TYR A 251 8.83 -24.70 2.60
C TYR A 251 8.53 -25.09 1.15
N ASP A 252 7.48 -25.90 0.93
CA ASP A 252 7.08 -26.41 -0.38
C ASP A 252 6.45 -25.28 -1.20
N MET A 253 6.90 -25.12 -2.45
CA MET A 253 6.33 -24.17 -3.40
C MET A 253 6.75 -24.53 -4.83
N TYR A 254 5.90 -24.20 -5.81
CA TYR A 254 6.19 -24.42 -7.23
C TYR A 254 6.53 -25.88 -7.60
N GLY A 255 6.09 -26.85 -6.80
CA GLY A 255 6.39 -28.26 -6.99
C GLY A 255 7.76 -28.70 -6.48
N ASP A 256 8.44 -27.87 -5.72
CA ASP A 256 9.73 -28.16 -5.08
C ASP A 256 9.57 -28.06 -3.56
N HIS A 257 10.14 -29.05 -2.83
CA HIS A 257 10.09 -29.10 -1.35
C HIS A 257 10.76 -27.90 -0.66
N PHE A 258 11.71 -27.24 -1.30
CA PHE A 258 12.34 -26.02 -0.84
C PHE A 258 12.19 -24.86 -1.86
N GLY A 259 11.08 -24.86 -2.58
CA GLY A 259 10.82 -23.84 -3.62
C GLY A 259 10.47 -22.47 -3.08
N LYS A 260 9.97 -22.38 -1.82
CA LYS A 260 9.55 -21.12 -1.21
C LYS A 260 10.75 -20.20 -0.91
N SER A 261 10.64 -18.95 -1.31
CA SER A 261 11.62 -17.92 -0.90
C SER A 261 11.45 -17.58 0.59
N LEU A 262 12.51 -17.80 1.36
CA LEU A 262 12.52 -17.47 2.79
C LEU A 262 13.05 -16.07 3.09
N CYS A 263 13.38 -15.28 2.06
CA CYS A 263 13.77 -13.86 2.18
C CYS A 263 13.10 -13.08 1.05
N HIS A 264 11.83 -12.71 1.25
CA HIS A 264 10.99 -12.11 0.23
C HIS A 264 10.49 -10.74 0.66
N ALA A 265 10.92 -9.69 -0.05
CA ALA A 265 10.69 -8.30 0.35
C ALA A 265 9.21 -7.91 0.43
N TRP A 266 8.35 -8.51 -0.38
CA TRP A 266 6.91 -8.21 -0.37
C TRP A 266 6.19 -8.57 0.94
N ALA A 267 6.86 -9.32 1.82
CA ALA A 267 6.31 -9.70 3.13
C ALA A 267 6.76 -8.77 4.28
N ALA A 268 7.54 -7.72 4.00
CA ALA A 268 8.11 -6.84 5.02
C ALA A 268 7.12 -5.77 5.56
N SER A 269 5.84 -5.89 5.27
CA SER A 269 4.80 -4.93 5.65
C SER A 269 4.65 -4.63 7.14
N PRO A 270 4.93 -5.54 8.11
CA PRO A 270 4.87 -5.19 9.54
C PRO A 270 5.74 -3.99 9.92
N ILE A 271 6.88 -3.79 9.26
CA ILE A 271 7.77 -2.62 9.50
C ILE A 271 7.02 -1.31 9.22
N TYR A 272 6.26 -1.27 8.13
CA TYR A 272 5.45 -0.12 7.76
C TYR A 272 4.36 0.16 8.81
N PHE A 273 3.57 -0.84 9.18
CA PHE A 273 2.45 -0.66 10.11
C PHE A 273 2.90 -0.27 11.50
N LEU A 274 3.90 -0.97 12.04
CA LEU A 274 4.42 -0.67 13.37
C LEU A 274 5.00 0.74 13.46
N ALA A 275 5.67 1.22 12.42
CA ALA A 275 6.23 2.56 12.39
C ALA A 275 5.17 3.64 12.14
N LYS A 276 4.35 3.49 11.09
CA LYS A 276 3.38 4.51 10.67
C LYS A 276 2.17 4.60 11.60
N TYR A 277 1.56 3.46 11.93
CA TYR A 277 0.28 3.47 12.63
C TYR A 277 0.39 3.24 14.14
N PHE A 278 1.38 2.50 14.61
CA PHE A 278 1.51 2.22 16.04
C PHE A 278 2.51 3.14 16.74
N ALA A 279 3.74 3.28 16.24
CA ALA A 279 4.64 4.33 16.70
C ALA A 279 4.20 5.72 16.20
N GLY A 280 3.35 5.76 15.17
CA GLY A 280 2.63 6.93 14.72
C GLY A 280 3.46 7.94 13.94
N LEU A 281 4.56 7.50 13.28
CA LEU A 281 5.39 8.40 12.49
C LEU A 281 4.73 8.71 11.14
N ASP A 282 4.47 9.98 10.91
CA ASP A 282 4.05 10.52 9.62
C ASP A 282 5.02 11.62 9.14
N LEU A 283 5.53 11.48 7.90
CA LEU A 283 6.39 12.48 7.26
C LEU A 283 5.51 13.45 6.48
N VAL A 284 5.48 14.70 6.91
CA VAL A 284 4.52 15.71 6.42
C VAL A 284 5.18 16.69 5.45
N ASN A 285 6.40 17.16 5.74
CA ASN A 285 7.17 18.14 4.96
C ASN A 285 6.36 19.37 4.53
N LYS A 286 5.57 19.93 5.45
CA LYS A 286 4.69 21.06 5.18
C LYS A 286 4.75 22.10 6.29
N ASP A 287 4.76 23.38 5.92
CA ASP A 287 4.67 24.52 6.84
C ASP A 287 5.75 24.51 7.95
N GLY A 288 6.95 23.99 7.64
CA GLY A 288 8.06 23.88 8.59
C GLY A 288 7.97 22.70 9.55
N VAL A 289 6.94 21.85 9.39
CA VAL A 289 6.82 20.56 10.07
C VAL A 289 7.36 19.47 9.15
N THR A 290 8.37 18.75 9.61
CA THR A 290 8.97 17.64 8.86
C THR A 290 8.28 16.31 9.14
N TYR A 291 7.92 16.09 10.42
CA TYR A 291 7.25 14.86 10.84
C TYR A 291 6.30 15.11 12.00
N VAL A 292 5.29 14.26 12.10
CA VAL A 292 4.36 14.20 13.22
C VAL A 292 4.44 12.82 13.85
N LEU A 293 4.36 12.76 15.17
CA LEU A 293 4.25 11.52 15.94
C LEU A 293 2.89 11.45 16.62
N LYS A 294 2.15 10.37 16.38
CA LYS A 294 0.84 10.06 17.01
C LYS A 294 0.86 8.64 17.59
N PRO A 295 1.70 8.37 18.59
CA PRO A 295 1.92 7.02 19.08
C PRO A 295 0.68 6.44 19.75
N GLN A 296 0.41 5.16 19.51
CA GLN A 296 -0.76 4.42 19.99
C GLN A 296 -0.35 3.55 21.19
N MET A 297 -0.01 4.20 22.29
CA MET A 297 0.57 3.52 23.48
C MET A 297 -0.34 2.49 24.13
N GLN A 298 -1.68 2.62 23.95
CA GLN A 298 -2.66 1.67 24.50
C GLN A 298 -2.52 0.23 23.98
N TYR A 299 -1.77 0.02 22.90
CA TYR A 299 -1.53 -1.31 22.31
C TYR A 299 -0.28 -2.01 22.85
N PHE A 300 0.52 -1.33 23.70
CA PHE A 300 1.81 -1.83 24.18
C PHE A 300 1.92 -1.69 25.71
N THR A 301 2.45 -2.73 26.34
CA THR A 301 2.88 -2.66 27.75
C THR A 301 4.18 -1.88 27.87
N ASP A 302 5.05 -2.04 26.88
CA ASP A 302 6.33 -1.33 26.72
C ASP A 302 6.63 -1.18 25.24
N LEU A 303 7.37 -0.15 24.87
CA LEU A 303 7.85 0.11 23.52
C LEU A 303 9.19 0.82 23.59
N ASP A 304 10.18 0.35 22.84
CA ASP A 304 11.41 1.08 22.58
C ASP A 304 11.77 0.93 21.11
N CYS A 305 11.67 2.03 20.37
CA CYS A 305 11.97 2.03 18.94
C CYS A 305 12.69 3.31 18.50
N ILE A 306 13.51 3.17 17.48
CA ILE A 306 14.16 4.28 16.78
C ILE A 306 13.65 4.29 15.35
N LEU A 307 13.10 5.42 14.93
CA LEU A 307 12.51 5.63 13.62
C LEU A 307 13.33 6.65 12.83
N PRO A 308 13.67 6.39 11.57
CA PRO A 308 14.35 7.35 10.74
C PRO A 308 13.39 8.46 10.29
N VAL A 309 13.89 9.69 10.28
CA VAL A 309 13.16 10.88 9.84
C VAL A 309 13.98 11.60 8.78
N GLY A 310 13.57 11.47 7.51
CA GLY A 310 14.38 11.96 6.40
C GLY A 310 15.74 11.27 6.31
N SER A 311 16.68 11.87 5.58
CA SER A 311 18.01 11.30 5.34
C SER A 311 18.97 11.45 6.54
N ASP A 312 18.73 12.40 7.44
CA ASP A 312 19.75 12.86 8.38
C ASP A 312 19.29 12.90 9.85
N GLY A 313 18.16 12.30 10.16
CA GLY A 313 17.63 12.36 11.51
C GLY A 313 16.93 11.09 11.96
N THR A 314 16.78 10.98 13.28
CA THR A 314 16.01 9.92 13.91
C THR A 314 15.12 10.48 15.01
N VAL A 315 14.12 9.70 15.37
CA VAL A 315 13.36 9.92 16.60
C VAL A 315 13.27 8.59 17.35
N ARG A 316 13.57 8.60 18.65
CA ARG A 316 13.36 7.45 19.53
C ARG A 316 12.13 7.67 20.36
N LEU A 317 11.29 6.64 20.46
CA LEU A 317 10.19 6.55 21.40
C LEU A 317 10.49 5.43 22.39
N ALA A 318 10.37 5.73 23.70
CA ALA A 318 10.44 4.74 24.75
C ALA A 318 9.21 4.92 25.66
N TRP A 319 8.45 3.84 25.84
CA TRP A 319 7.25 3.76 26.67
C TRP A 319 7.40 2.65 27.71
N ASP A 320 7.13 2.93 28.98
CA ASP A 320 7.28 1.99 30.09
C ASP A 320 5.95 1.59 30.78
N GLY A 321 4.82 1.93 30.15
CA GLY A 321 3.47 1.71 30.68
C GLY A 321 2.89 2.91 31.43
N GLU A 322 3.69 3.95 31.75
CA GLU A 322 3.25 5.16 32.42
C GLU A 322 3.78 6.46 31.81
N CYS A 323 5.00 6.41 31.28
CA CYS A 323 5.71 7.57 30.76
C CYS A 323 6.22 7.33 29.35
N LEU A 324 5.89 8.27 28.45
CA LEU A 324 6.45 8.33 27.11
C LEU A 324 7.65 9.26 27.10
N GLU A 325 8.83 8.72 26.77
CA GLU A 325 10.03 9.49 26.47
C GLU A 325 10.22 9.57 24.96
N VAL A 326 10.41 10.78 24.44
CA VAL A 326 10.70 11.04 23.04
C VAL A 326 12.03 11.78 22.94
N ILE A 327 12.97 11.21 22.22
CA ILE A 327 14.28 11.83 21.93
C ILE A 327 14.29 12.17 20.44
N ALA A 328 14.28 13.46 20.12
CA ALA A 328 14.31 13.96 18.75
C ALA A 328 15.75 14.25 18.31
N ASP A 329 16.23 13.57 17.28
CA ASP A 329 17.48 13.90 16.57
C ASP A 329 17.19 14.29 15.11
N ALA A 330 16.04 14.93 14.90
CA ALA A 330 15.60 15.51 13.65
C ALA A 330 14.87 16.84 13.91
N GLU A 331 14.95 17.76 12.97
CA GLU A 331 14.25 19.05 13.04
C GLU A 331 12.78 18.95 12.63
N GLY A 332 11.96 19.89 13.11
CA GLY A 332 10.60 20.11 12.65
C GLY A 332 9.60 19.04 13.10
N GLY A 333 9.83 18.41 14.24
CA GLY A 333 8.94 17.39 14.80
C GLY A 333 7.80 17.96 15.63
N VAL A 334 6.65 17.27 15.60
CA VAL A 334 5.50 17.53 16.47
C VAL A 334 5.01 16.21 17.05
N LEU A 335 4.89 16.15 18.38
CA LEU A 335 4.23 15.05 19.08
C LEU A 335 2.76 15.44 19.35
N GLU A 336 1.81 14.64 18.87
CA GLU A 336 0.39 14.79 19.09
C GLU A 336 -0.12 13.72 20.07
N LEU A 337 -0.67 14.16 21.21
CA LEU A 337 -1.28 13.30 22.23
C LEU A 337 -2.71 13.78 22.48
N GLY A 338 -3.67 13.15 21.80
CA GLY A 338 -5.05 13.65 21.78
C GLY A 338 -5.12 15.04 21.12
N GLU A 339 -5.56 16.04 21.87
CA GLU A 339 -5.64 17.44 21.40
C GLU A 339 -4.35 18.23 21.64
N GLU A 340 -3.43 17.70 22.44
CA GLU A 340 -2.18 18.37 22.78
C GLU A 340 -1.14 18.20 21.67
N LYS A 341 -0.47 19.31 21.29
CA LYS A 341 0.61 19.34 20.31
C LYS A 341 1.87 19.89 20.96
N ILE A 342 2.90 19.07 20.99
CA ILE A 342 4.20 19.39 21.59
C ILE A 342 5.25 19.47 20.50
N SER A 343 5.88 20.63 20.35
CA SER A 343 7.02 20.78 19.42
C SER A 343 8.21 19.98 19.92
N LEU A 344 8.83 19.22 19.02
CA LEU A 344 10.05 18.44 19.26
C LEU A 344 11.23 19.21 18.67
N VAL A 345 12.20 19.54 19.53
CA VAL A 345 13.41 20.25 19.12
C VAL A 345 14.58 19.28 19.07
N ARG A 346 15.37 19.34 18.02
CA ARG A 346 16.53 18.47 17.83
C ARG A 346 17.48 18.55 19.03
N GLY A 347 17.92 17.40 19.53
CA GLY A 347 18.78 17.25 20.70
C GLY A 347 18.05 17.32 22.04
N GLU A 348 16.72 17.53 22.05
CA GLU A 348 15.94 17.53 23.28
C GLU A 348 15.24 16.19 23.55
N THR A 349 15.09 15.91 24.84
CA THR A 349 14.28 14.80 25.33
C THR A 349 12.98 15.37 25.91
N ARG A 350 11.84 14.83 25.48
CA ARG A 350 10.53 15.12 26.06
C ARG A 350 10.05 13.90 26.83
N ARG A 351 9.53 14.14 28.04
CA ARG A 351 8.89 13.11 28.87
C ARG A 351 7.47 13.53 29.18
N VAL A 352 6.52 12.68 28.85
CA VAL A 352 5.10 12.92 29.07
C VAL A 352 4.51 11.73 29.80
N LYS A 353 3.82 12.00 30.88
CA LYS A 353 3.02 10.98 31.59
C LYS A 353 1.66 10.89 30.91
N ILE A 354 1.27 9.69 30.45
CA ILE A 354 0.02 9.43 29.74
C ILE A 354 -0.96 8.72 30.66
#